data_6163b7f516b3e583357453966f2cc5be
#
_entry.id   6163b7f516b3e583357453966f2cc5be
#
_cell.length_a   1.000
_cell.length_b   1.000
_cell.length_c   1.000
_cell.angle_alpha   90.00
_cell.angle_beta   90.00
_cell.angle_gamma   90.00
#
_symmetry.space_group_name_H-M   'P 1'
#
loop_
_entity.id
_entity.type
_entity.pdbx_description
1 polymer ?
#
loop_
_entity_poly.entity_id
_entity_poly.type
_entity_poly.pdbx_seq_one_letter_code
_entity_poly.pdbx_strand_id
1 'polypeptide(L)'
;MKKMRATPVIKENNRKSTNVILKNLSQPATLVSGVLLFLIALCAIFAPLIAPTNPYDLAVVSIMDGRLAPGETMFDGTVAWFGTDGAGRDVLSAIIFGLRTSLTVAVCSALIALTIGLLVGMTAAFFGGRVDAFLMRIVDIQLSFPAILVALVLLALLGKGIDKVIIALAIVQW
;
A
#
# COMPACT_ATOMS: atom_id res chain seq x y z
N MET A 1 -44.15 -39.90 9.14
CA MET A 1 -43.26 -38.74 9.35
C MET A 1 -41.81 -39.14 8.96
N LYS A 2 -41.34 -38.71 7.77
CA LYS A 2 -40.03 -39.09 7.22
C LYS A 2 -39.01 -38.03 7.64
N LYS A 3 -38.10 -38.37 8.56
CA LYS A 3 -36.97 -37.47 8.98
C LYS A 3 -36.08 -37.20 7.79
N MET A 4 -36.12 -35.96 7.27
CA MET A 4 -35.10 -35.47 6.33
C MET A 4 -33.75 -35.46 7.02
N ARG A 5 -32.82 -36.35 6.61
CA ARG A 5 -31.42 -36.30 6.98
C ARG A 5 -30.79 -35.18 6.15
N ALA A 6 -30.37 -34.12 6.83
CA ALA A 6 -29.55 -33.07 6.20
C ALA A 6 -28.28 -33.67 5.62
N THR A 7 -28.06 -33.45 4.34
CA THR A 7 -26.95 -34.03 3.57
C THR A 7 -25.60 -33.41 3.96
N PRO A 8 -24.54 -34.21 4.02
CA PRO A 8 -23.19 -33.79 4.48
C PRO A 8 -22.38 -32.95 3.48
N VAL A 9 -23.00 -32.40 2.42
CA VAL A 9 -22.34 -31.71 1.31
C VAL A 9 -21.59 -30.43 1.75
N ILE A 10 -22.07 -29.73 2.76
CA ILE A 10 -21.46 -28.47 3.23
C ILE A 10 -20.13 -28.71 3.99
N LYS A 11 -19.99 -29.82 4.69
CA LYS A 11 -18.78 -30.14 5.46
C LYS A 11 -17.60 -30.60 4.61
N GLU A 12 -17.89 -31.23 3.46
CA GLU A 12 -16.86 -31.73 2.55
C GLU A 12 -16.22 -30.62 1.73
N ASN A 13 -16.98 -29.60 1.36
CA ASN A 13 -16.49 -28.47 0.58
C ASN A 13 -15.53 -27.58 1.39
N ASN A 14 -15.78 -27.39 2.69
CA ASN A 14 -14.88 -26.63 3.57
C ASN A 14 -13.53 -27.35 3.79
N ARG A 15 -13.51 -28.68 3.91
CA ARG A 15 -12.24 -29.42 4.05
C ARG A 15 -11.37 -29.39 2.80
N LYS A 16 -11.99 -29.44 1.61
CA LYS A 16 -11.25 -29.32 0.34
C LYS A 16 -10.65 -27.92 0.16
N SER A 17 -11.41 -26.88 0.51
CA SER A 17 -10.93 -25.50 0.44
C SER A 17 -9.75 -25.26 1.39
N THR A 18 -9.83 -25.70 2.64
CA THR A 18 -8.75 -25.55 3.62
C THR A 18 -7.48 -26.30 3.20
N ASN A 19 -7.62 -27.49 2.62
CA ASN A 19 -6.48 -28.27 2.13
C ASN A 19 -5.80 -27.63 0.91
N VAL A 20 -6.54 -26.96 0.02
CA VAL A 20 -5.98 -26.22 -1.12
C VAL A 20 -5.22 -24.98 -0.64
N ILE A 21 -5.74 -24.24 0.31
CA ILE A 21 -5.07 -23.08 0.90
C ILE A 21 -3.77 -23.51 1.60
N LEU A 22 -3.83 -24.54 2.46
CA LEU A 22 -2.65 -25.07 3.16
C LEU A 22 -1.59 -25.60 2.19
N LYS A 23 -2.01 -26.28 1.13
CA LYS A 23 -1.11 -26.80 0.10
C LYS A 23 -0.43 -25.68 -0.69
N ASN A 24 -1.15 -24.59 -0.98
CA ASN A 24 -0.58 -23.43 -1.66
C ASN A 24 0.37 -22.65 -0.73
N LEU A 25 0.04 -22.53 0.56
CA LEU A 25 0.92 -21.91 1.56
C LEU A 25 2.21 -22.70 1.80
N SER A 26 2.21 -24.02 1.58
CA SER A 26 3.40 -24.85 1.74
C SER A 26 4.30 -24.90 0.49
N GLN A 27 3.93 -24.23 -0.59
CA GLN A 27 4.80 -24.11 -1.76
C GLN A 27 5.99 -23.20 -1.45
N PRO A 28 7.24 -23.59 -1.82
CA PRO A 28 8.42 -22.81 -1.46
C PRO A 28 8.39 -21.38 -2.03
N ALA A 29 7.82 -21.19 -3.21
CA ALA A 29 7.66 -19.86 -3.81
C ALA A 29 6.74 -18.95 -2.97
N THR A 30 5.62 -19.48 -2.45
CA THR A 30 4.68 -18.73 -1.60
C THR A 30 5.30 -18.39 -0.24
N LEU A 31 6.06 -19.31 0.35
CA LEU A 31 6.78 -19.04 1.59
C LEU A 31 7.84 -17.97 1.41
N VAL A 32 8.66 -18.06 0.36
CA VAL A 32 9.70 -17.07 0.07
C VAL A 32 9.10 -15.68 -0.16
N SER A 33 8.05 -15.57 -0.98
CA SER A 33 7.39 -14.28 -1.22
C SER A 33 6.71 -13.73 0.04
N GLY A 34 6.10 -14.58 0.85
CA GLY A 34 5.49 -14.18 2.12
C GLY A 34 6.52 -13.67 3.14
N VAL A 35 7.65 -14.37 3.28
CA VAL A 35 8.76 -13.96 4.14
C VAL A 35 9.35 -12.63 3.66
N LEU A 36 9.58 -12.50 2.35
CA LEU A 36 10.10 -11.24 1.77
C LEU A 36 9.17 -10.05 2.05
N LEU A 37 7.87 -10.23 1.80
CA LEU A 37 6.87 -9.20 2.09
C LEU A 37 6.82 -8.83 3.58
N PHE A 38 6.89 -9.84 4.44
CA PHE A 38 6.93 -9.64 5.90
C PHE A 38 8.16 -8.85 6.33
N LEU A 39 9.35 -9.18 5.79
CA LEU A 39 10.59 -8.44 6.07
C LEU A 39 10.50 -6.97 5.60
N ILE A 40 9.95 -6.74 4.40
CA ILE A 40 9.73 -5.38 3.88
C ILE A 40 8.78 -4.60 4.80
N ALA A 41 7.69 -5.22 5.25
CA ALA A 41 6.75 -4.59 6.17
C ALA A 41 7.40 -4.27 7.53
N LEU A 42 8.22 -5.18 8.07
CA LEU A 42 8.98 -4.93 9.30
C LEU A 42 9.96 -3.77 9.12
N CYS A 43 10.74 -3.75 8.04
CA CYS A 43 11.65 -2.64 7.75
C CYS A 43 10.91 -1.31 7.66
N ALA A 44 9.72 -1.27 7.06
CA ALA A 44 8.92 -0.06 6.96
C ALA A 44 8.37 0.41 8.32
N ILE A 45 7.90 -0.52 9.17
CA ILE A 45 7.36 -0.20 10.49
C ILE A 45 8.49 0.31 11.40
N PHE A 46 9.63 -0.37 11.41
CA PHE A 46 10.78 -0.04 12.24
C PHE A 46 11.78 0.92 11.57
N ALA A 47 11.38 1.58 10.48
CA ALA A 47 12.23 2.52 9.74
C ALA A 47 12.97 3.54 10.65
N PRO A 48 12.33 4.20 11.63
CA PRO A 48 13.02 5.17 12.50
C PRO A 48 14.07 4.56 13.42
N LEU A 49 14.05 3.23 13.63
CA LEU A 49 15.01 2.51 14.48
C LEU A 49 16.14 1.86 13.69
N ILE A 50 15.88 1.54 12.42
CA ILE A 50 16.82 0.80 11.56
C ILE A 50 17.65 1.76 10.71
N ALA A 51 17.05 2.88 10.26
CA ALA A 51 17.72 3.84 9.39
C ALA A 51 18.83 4.58 10.17
N PRO A 52 20.03 4.70 9.60
CA PRO A 52 21.15 5.43 10.23
C PRO A 52 20.83 6.89 10.52
N THR A 53 20.13 7.56 9.60
CA THR A 53 19.76 8.98 9.72
C THR A 53 18.28 9.19 9.33
N ASN A 54 17.73 10.35 9.70
CA ASN A 54 16.40 10.74 9.21
C ASN A 54 16.57 11.62 7.94
N PRO A 55 16.27 11.11 6.73
CA PRO A 55 16.47 11.84 5.48
C PRO A 55 15.52 13.05 5.30
N TYR A 56 14.54 13.21 6.19
CA TYR A 56 13.58 14.33 6.17
C TYR A 56 13.88 15.39 7.24
N ASP A 57 14.86 15.15 8.11
CA ASP A 57 15.29 16.11 9.12
C ASP A 57 16.36 17.03 8.55
N LEU A 58 15.97 18.27 8.27
CA LEU A 58 16.88 19.30 7.72
C LEU A 58 18.00 19.70 8.68
N ALA A 59 17.92 19.35 9.96
CA ALA A 59 19.00 19.60 10.92
C ALA A 59 20.15 18.59 10.78
N VAL A 60 19.86 17.41 10.24
CA VAL A 60 20.85 16.31 10.04
C VAL A 60 21.37 16.31 8.61
N VAL A 61 20.54 16.71 7.64
CA VAL A 61 20.92 16.72 6.22
C VAL A 61 21.82 17.91 5.91
N SER A 62 23.06 17.63 5.53
CA SER A 62 24.05 18.65 5.12
C SER A 62 24.30 18.61 3.62
N ILE A 63 24.21 19.77 2.96
CA ILE A 63 24.53 19.88 1.53
C ILE A 63 26.01 19.55 1.25
N MET A 64 26.88 19.69 2.26
CA MET A 64 28.30 19.33 2.15
C MET A 64 28.51 17.83 1.95
N ASP A 65 27.56 17.01 2.39
CA ASP A 65 27.56 15.55 2.20
C ASP A 65 26.98 15.13 0.84
N GLY A 66 26.76 16.09 -0.07
CA GLY A 66 26.19 15.81 -1.38
C GLY A 66 27.08 14.92 -2.25
N ARG A 67 26.55 13.78 -2.72
CA ARG A 67 27.20 12.83 -3.64
C ARG A 67 28.43 12.14 -3.06
N LEU A 68 28.44 11.85 -1.76
CA LEU A 68 29.44 10.97 -1.16
C LEU A 68 29.37 9.58 -1.78
N ALA A 69 30.54 8.96 -1.95
CA ALA A 69 30.59 7.58 -2.43
C ALA A 69 30.12 6.57 -1.36
N PRO A 70 29.70 5.37 -1.75
CA PRO A 70 29.37 4.31 -0.79
C PRO A 70 30.51 4.01 0.17
N GLY A 71 30.24 4.03 1.48
CA GLY A 71 31.20 3.79 2.54
C GLY A 71 31.92 5.03 3.07
N GLU A 72 31.69 6.21 2.49
CA GLU A 72 32.23 7.48 3.02
C GLU A 72 31.47 7.94 4.27
N THR A 73 32.18 8.73 5.09
CA THR A 73 31.64 9.26 6.34
C THR A 73 31.00 10.62 6.09
N MET A 74 29.79 10.81 6.54
CA MET A 74 29.06 12.07 6.52
C MET A 74 29.58 13.05 7.57
N PHE A 75 29.19 14.31 7.46
CA PHE A 75 29.63 15.37 8.37
C PHE A 75 29.24 15.10 9.84
N ASP A 76 28.13 14.39 10.08
CA ASP A 76 27.68 13.98 11.42
C ASP A 76 28.44 12.76 11.99
N GLY A 77 29.38 12.19 11.24
CA GLY A 77 30.17 11.02 11.62
C GLY A 77 29.51 9.67 11.28
N THR A 78 28.32 9.66 10.70
CA THR A 78 27.67 8.43 10.24
C THR A 78 28.25 7.95 8.91
N VAL A 79 28.29 6.63 8.68
CA VAL A 79 28.78 6.04 7.43
C VAL A 79 27.64 5.91 6.44
N ALA A 80 27.76 6.54 5.28
CA ALA A 80 26.83 6.42 4.17
C ALA A 80 27.06 5.09 3.43
N TRP A 81 26.42 4.01 3.85
CA TRP A 81 26.62 2.67 3.30
C TRP A 81 26.39 2.59 1.78
N PHE A 82 25.40 3.30 1.27
CA PHE A 82 25.09 3.39 -0.16
C PHE A 82 25.41 4.77 -0.75
N GLY A 83 26.21 5.56 -0.03
CA GLY A 83 26.49 6.93 -0.39
C GLY A 83 25.33 7.87 -0.10
N THR A 84 25.46 9.11 -0.58
CA THR A 84 24.45 10.15 -0.40
C THR A 84 23.90 10.64 -1.74
N ASP A 85 22.71 11.21 -1.71
CA ASP A 85 22.12 11.87 -2.88
C ASP A 85 22.67 13.29 -3.10
N GLY A 86 22.21 13.98 -4.14
CA GLY A 86 22.64 15.35 -4.45
C GLY A 86 22.26 16.40 -3.40
N ALA A 87 21.39 16.07 -2.45
CA ALA A 87 20.99 16.92 -1.33
C ALA A 87 21.69 16.55 -0.02
N GLY A 88 22.60 15.58 -0.03
CA GLY A 88 23.34 15.12 1.17
C GLY A 88 22.55 14.13 2.05
N ARG A 89 21.48 13.52 1.55
CA ARG A 89 20.71 12.53 2.30
C ARG A 89 21.29 11.14 2.10
N ASP A 90 21.41 10.37 3.18
CA ASP A 90 21.83 8.97 3.11
C ASP A 90 20.83 8.14 2.29
N VAL A 91 21.34 7.49 1.25
CA VAL A 91 20.52 6.70 0.31
C VAL A 91 19.87 5.51 0.99
N LEU A 92 20.57 4.82 1.91
CA LEU A 92 20.00 3.68 2.65
C LEU A 92 18.81 4.13 3.51
N SER A 93 18.98 5.21 4.27
CA SER A 93 17.91 5.79 5.08
C SER A 93 16.73 6.25 4.22
N ALA A 94 17.00 6.88 3.07
CA ALA A 94 15.96 7.31 2.14
C ALA A 94 15.16 6.12 1.59
N ILE A 95 15.79 4.99 1.28
CA ILE A 95 15.11 3.76 0.85
C ILE A 95 14.20 3.22 1.98
N ILE A 96 14.73 3.09 3.20
CA ILE A 96 13.99 2.55 4.35
C ILE A 96 12.76 3.42 4.68
N PHE A 97 12.93 4.74 4.74
CA PHE A 97 11.81 5.67 4.96
C PHE A 97 10.86 5.73 3.76
N GLY A 98 11.39 5.55 2.53
CA GLY A 98 10.58 5.42 1.31
C GLY A 98 9.64 4.21 1.35
N LEU A 99 10.12 3.05 1.84
CA LEU A 99 9.28 1.87 2.08
C LEU A 99 8.15 2.17 3.05
N ARG A 100 8.44 2.85 4.15
CA ARG A 100 7.41 3.25 5.14
C ARG A 100 6.35 4.14 4.51
N THR A 101 6.76 5.17 3.78
CA THR A 101 5.86 6.10 3.10
C THR A 101 4.99 5.37 2.07
N SER A 102 5.60 4.54 1.23
CA SER A 102 4.88 3.78 0.20
C SER A 102 3.85 2.82 0.78
N LEU A 103 4.21 2.06 1.83
CA LEU A 103 3.27 1.17 2.50
C LEU A 103 2.15 1.92 3.20
N THR A 104 2.45 3.04 3.86
CA THR A 104 1.43 3.88 4.51
C THR A 104 0.43 4.38 3.48
N VAL A 105 0.91 4.95 2.37
CA VAL A 105 0.04 5.45 1.29
C VAL A 105 -0.79 4.30 0.71
N ALA A 106 -0.16 3.17 0.38
CA ALA A 106 -0.86 2.04 -0.23
C ALA A 106 -1.95 1.46 0.68
N VAL A 107 -1.63 1.20 1.96
CA VAL A 107 -2.60 0.61 2.91
C VAL A 107 -3.73 1.59 3.21
N CYS A 108 -3.42 2.85 3.52
CA CYS A 108 -4.45 3.84 3.84
C CYS A 108 -5.37 4.11 2.66
N SER A 109 -4.82 4.31 1.44
CA SER A 109 -5.65 4.55 0.25
C SER A 109 -6.50 3.33 -0.10
N ALA A 110 -5.95 2.11 0.00
CA ALA A 110 -6.69 0.88 -0.26
C ALA A 110 -7.83 0.66 0.74
N LEU A 111 -7.62 0.92 2.03
CA LEU A 111 -8.68 0.80 3.05
C LEU A 111 -9.81 1.80 2.81
N ILE A 112 -9.50 3.05 2.47
CA ILE A 112 -10.51 4.06 2.17
C ILE A 112 -11.27 3.69 0.89
N ALA A 113 -10.54 3.34 -0.19
CA ALA A 113 -11.14 2.93 -1.46
C ALA A 113 -12.04 1.70 -1.29
N LEU A 114 -11.58 0.68 -0.55
CA LEU A 114 -12.36 -0.52 -0.25
C LEU A 114 -13.64 -0.17 0.52
N THR A 115 -13.54 0.72 1.51
CA THR A 115 -14.71 1.14 2.30
C THR A 115 -15.75 1.83 1.43
N ILE A 116 -15.31 2.79 0.59
CA ILE A 116 -16.21 3.51 -0.33
C ILE A 116 -16.82 2.54 -1.35
N GLY A 117 -15.99 1.75 -2.02
CA GLY A 117 -16.45 0.79 -3.03
C GLY A 117 -17.41 -0.26 -2.47
N LEU A 118 -17.14 -0.76 -1.24
CA LEU A 118 -18.03 -1.69 -0.55
C LEU A 118 -19.39 -1.04 -0.23
N LEU A 119 -19.40 0.18 0.31
CA LEU A 119 -20.62 0.91 0.62
C LEU A 119 -21.44 1.20 -0.65
N VAL A 120 -20.80 1.67 -1.70
CA VAL A 120 -21.46 1.95 -2.99
C VAL A 120 -21.97 0.66 -3.62
N GLY A 121 -21.15 -0.38 -3.72
CA GLY A 121 -21.53 -1.66 -4.30
C GLY A 121 -22.66 -2.36 -3.53
N MET A 122 -22.60 -2.37 -2.20
CA MET A 122 -23.68 -2.93 -1.36
C MET A 122 -24.97 -2.14 -1.52
N THR A 123 -24.91 -0.81 -1.58
CA THR A 123 -26.08 0.05 -1.78
C THR A 123 -26.71 -0.21 -3.15
N ALA A 124 -25.91 -0.29 -4.20
CA ALA A 124 -26.38 -0.61 -5.55
C ALA A 124 -27.06 -1.98 -5.60
N ALA A 125 -26.43 -3.01 -5.01
CA ALA A 125 -26.98 -4.36 -4.98
C ALA A 125 -28.26 -4.48 -4.13
N PHE A 126 -28.33 -3.75 -3.00
CA PHE A 126 -29.47 -3.84 -2.09
C PHE A 126 -30.73 -3.16 -2.66
N PHE A 127 -30.60 -1.94 -3.17
CA PHE A 127 -31.74 -1.19 -3.70
C PHE A 127 -32.08 -1.55 -5.16
N GLY A 128 -31.11 -1.96 -5.95
CA GLY A 128 -31.29 -2.35 -7.35
C GLY A 128 -31.89 -1.26 -8.23
N GLY A 129 -32.39 -1.65 -9.42
CA GLY A 129 -33.17 -0.81 -10.30
C GLY A 129 -32.57 0.56 -10.61
N ARG A 130 -33.28 1.64 -10.25
CA ARG A 130 -32.87 3.01 -10.57
C ARG A 130 -31.63 3.47 -9.76
N VAL A 131 -31.49 2.97 -8.52
CA VAL A 131 -30.35 3.31 -7.65
C VAL A 131 -29.08 2.68 -8.21
N ASP A 132 -29.14 1.41 -8.55
CA ASP A 132 -28.05 0.70 -9.20
C ASP A 132 -27.64 1.38 -10.51
N ALA A 133 -28.62 1.65 -11.40
CA ALA A 133 -28.35 2.32 -12.67
C ALA A 133 -27.71 3.72 -12.50
N PHE A 134 -28.09 4.47 -11.46
CA PHE A 134 -27.49 5.78 -11.17
C PHE A 134 -26.05 5.65 -10.65
N LEU A 135 -25.83 4.74 -9.68
CA LEU A 135 -24.49 4.53 -9.11
C LEU A 135 -23.51 3.99 -10.16
N MET A 136 -23.97 3.02 -10.98
CA MET A 136 -23.13 2.50 -12.07
C MET A 136 -22.81 3.56 -13.11
N ARG A 137 -23.68 4.53 -13.36
CA ARG A 137 -23.37 5.65 -14.26
C ARG A 137 -22.25 6.55 -13.72
N ILE A 138 -22.22 6.76 -12.39
CA ILE A 138 -21.10 7.51 -11.75
C ILE A 138 -19.79 6.74 -11.92
N VAL A 139 -19.81 5.43 -11.69
CA VAL A 139 -18.63 4.56 -11.88
C VAL A 139 -18.17 4.59 -13.35
N ASP A 140 -19.07 4.50 -14.32
CA ASP A 140 -18.75 4.57 -15.74
C ASP A 140 -18.07 5.89 -16.12
N ILE A 141 -18.56 7.01 -15.57
CA ILE A 141 -17.94 8.34 -15.79
C ILE A 141 -16.53 8.35 -15.21
N GLN A 142 -16.35 7.85 -13.99
CA GLN A 142 -15.04 7.81 -13.33
C GLN A 142 -14.05 6.95 -14.11
N LEU A 143 -14.46 5.76 -14.56
CA LEU A 143 -13.63 4.85 -15.36
C LEU A 143 -13.32 5.38 -16.77
N SER A 144 -14.09 6.36 -17.26
CA SER A 144 -13.84 6.99 -18.57
C SER A 144 -12.59 7.87 -18.57
N PHE A 145 -12.12 8.29 -17.40
CA PHE A 145 -10.92 9.11 -17.28
C PHE A 145 -9.69 8.28 -16.89
N PRO A 146 -8.53 8.53 -17.48
CA PRO A 146 -7.29 7.88 -17.03
C PRO A 146 -7.01 8.20 -15.57
N ALA A 147 -6.92 7.17 -14.73
CA ALA A 147 -6.74 7.29 -13.27
C ALA A 147 -5.58 8.23 -12.87
N ILE A 148 -4.47 8.15 -13.62
CA ILE A 148 -3.28 8.99 -13.38
C ILE A 148 -3.60 10.47 -13.60
N LEU A 149 -4.37 10.82 -14.63
CA LEU A 149 -4.72 12.22 -14.90
C LEU A 149 -5.61 12.77 -13.79
N VAL A 150 -6.61 12.02 -13.34
CA VAL A 150 -7.49 12.41 -12.23
C VAL A 150 -6.68 12.62 -10.95
N ALA A 151 -5.78 11.69 -10.62
CA ALA A 151 -4.90 11.82 -9.46
C ALA A 151 -4.01 13.08 -9.53
N LEU A 152 -3.42 13.38 -10.68
CA LEU A 152 -2.58 14.56 -10.87
C LEU A 152 -3.39 15.87 -10.73
N VAL A 153 -4.60 15.93 -11.29
CA VAL A 153 -5.50 17.09 -11.14
C VAL A 153 -5.88 17.29 -9.67
N LEU A 154 -6.25 16.20 -8.97
CA LEU A 154 -6.58 16.27 -7.55
C LEU A 154 -5.39 16.76 -6.71
N LEU A 155 -4.17 16.27 -6.98
CA LEU A 155 -2.97 16.74 -6.28
C LEU A 155 -2.63 18.19 -6.60
N ALA A 156 -2.87 18.65 -7.83
CA ALA A 156 -2.70 20.05 -8.19
C ALA A 156 -3.66 20.98 -7.44
N LEU A 157 -4.88 20.52 -7.15
CA LEU A 157 -5.90 21.29 -6.41
C LEU A 157 -5.71 21.19 -4.89
N LEU A 158 -5.41 20.00 -4.36
CA LEU A 158 -5.27 19.74 -2.93
C LEU A 158 -3.92 20.19 -2.37
N GLY A 159 -2.92 20.35 -3.23
CA GLY A 159 -1.56 20.70 -2.84
C GLY A 159 -0.69 19.50 -2.48
N LYS A 160 0.50 19.79 -1.88
CA LYS A 160 1.51 18.79 -1.52
C LYS A 160 1.22 18.18 -0.15
N GLY A 161 1.49 16.88 -0.01
CA GLY A 161 1.38 16.17 1.27
C GLY A 161 1.00 14.70 1.09
N ILE A 162 1.46 13.84 2.00
CA ILE A 162 1.16 12.39 1.97
C ILE A 162 -0.35 12.15 2.15
N ASP A 163 -0.99 12.93 3.01
CA ASP A 163 -2.43 12.93 3.24
C ASP A 163 -3.22 13.23 1.95
N LYS A 164 -2.76 14.18 1.15
CA LYS A 164 -3.37 14.55 -0.13
C LYS A 164 -3.23 13.44 -1.17
N VAL A 165 -2.06 12.78 -1.19
CA VAL A 165 -1.82 11.62 -2.06
C VAL A 165 -2.75 10.47 -1.68
N ILE A 166 -2.91 10.17 -0.39
CA ILE A 166 -3.81 9.13 0.10
C ILE A 166 -5.26 9.40 -0.35
N ILE A 167 -5.74 10.63 -0.15
CA ILE A 167 -7.09 11.04 -0.55
C ILE A 167 -7.27 10.93 -2.07
N ALA A 168 -6.32 11.47 -2.84
CA ALA A 168 -6.40 11.43 -4.29
C ALA A 168 -6.45 9.99 -4.82
N LEU A 169 -5.58 9.10 -4.31
CA LEU A 169 -5.58 7.69 -4.70
C LEU A 169 -6.85 6.97 -4.26
N ALA A 170 -7.35 7.23 -3.06
CA ALA A 170 -8.58 6.63 -2.57
C ALA A 170 -9.79 7.02 -3.43
N ILE A 171 -9.88 8.29 -3.87
CA ILE A 171 -10.96 8.77 -4.74
C ILE A 171 -10.87 8.15 -6.15
N VAL A 172 -9.68 7.83 -6.61
CA VAL A 172 -9.48 7.28 -7.95
C VAL A 172 -9.67 5.78 -8.01
N GLN A 173 -9.43 5.05 -6.89
CA GLN A 173 -9.37 3.59 -6.86
C GLN A 173 -10.60 2.89 -6.26
N TRP A 174 -11.59 3.61 -5.77
CA TRP A 174 -12.82 3.02 -5.18
C TRP A 174 -13.78 2.38 -6.18
#